data_dc43169972f3f6cdd581dcc7cca1befe
#
_entry.id   dc43169972f3f6cdd581dcc7cca1befe
#
_cell.length_a   1.000
_cell.length_b   1.000
_cell.length_c   1.000
_cell.angle_alpha   90.00
_cell.angle_beta   90.00
_cell.angle_gamma   90.00
#
_symmetry.space_group_name_H-M   'P 1'
#
loop_
_entity.id
_entity.type
_entity.pdbx_description
1 polymer ?
#
loop_
_entity_poly.entity_id
_entity_poly.type
_entity_poly.pdbx_seq_one_letter_code
_entity_poly.pdbx_strand_id
1 'polypeptide(L)'
;MFRTKLVDSAAIMIRLQNLTLQRGPQRLLEDAELTLHPGHKAGLIGANGAGKSSLFALLRGELTPDGGDCLVPADWRIAHMRQEVDTLDRLAVDYVLDGDLRLRQVQSDLAAAEAAHDGAAQARLHAELDSADGYTADARARKLLAGLGFTNEQTERQVGDFSGGWRMRLNLAQALMCPSDLLLLDEPTNHLDLDAILWLE
;
A
#
# COMPACT_ATOMS: atom_id res chain seq x y z
N MET A 1 -23.91 -34.27 14.00
CA MET A 1 -24.20 -33.01 14.69
C MET A 1 -23.28 -31.96 14.09
N PHE A 2 -23.68 -31.33 12.97
CA PHE A 2 -22.90 -30.34 12.26
C PHE A 2 -23.02 -29.02 13.02
N ARG A 3 -21.94 -28.57 13.66
CA ARG A 3 -21.82 -27.19 14.14
C ARG A 3 -21.60 -26.30 12.92
N THR A 4 -22.66 -25.67 12.44
CA THR A 4 -22.59 -24.53 11.55
C THR A 4 -21.82 -23.45 12.31
N LYS A 5 -20.55 -23.22 11.94
CA LYS A 5 -19.87 -21.98 12.31
C LYS A 5 -20.69 -20.87 11.64
N LEU A 6 -21.45 -20.12 12.43
CA LEU A 6 -21.89 -18.79 12.04
C LEU A 6 -20.61 -18.06 11.63
N VAL A 7 -20.47 -17.79 10.34
CA VAL A 7 -19.51 -16.81 9.84
C VAL A 7 -20.05 -15.50 10.38
N ASP A 8 -19.46 -15.05 11.47
CA ASP A 8 -19.73 -13.76 12.07
C ASP A 8 -19.60 -12.73 10.95
N SER A 9 -20.60 -11.88 10.81
CA SER A 9 -20.66 -10.79 9.83
C SER A 9 -19.32 -10.08 9.87
N ALA A 10 -18.48 -10.33 8.86
CA ALA A 10 -17.05 -10.12 8.82
C ALA A 10 -16.68 -8.77 9.48
N ALA A 11 -15.80 -8.81 10.41
CA ALA A 11 -15.32 -7.64 11.10
C ALA A 11 -14.76 -6.66 10.04
N ILE A 12 -15.53 -5.62 9.73
CA ILE A 12 -15.09 -4.51 8.88
C ILE A 12 -14.11 -3.63 9.68
N MET A 13 -13.17 -4.28 10.41
CA MET A 13 -12.23 -3.59 11.30
C MET A 13 -11.03 -4.48 11.59
N ILE A 14 -9.91 -3.85 11.91
CA ILE A 14 -8.74 -4.54 12.45
C ILE A 14 -8.92 -4.70 13.95
N ARG A 15 -8.66 -5.90 14.47
CA ARG A 15 -8.75 -6.18 15.90
C ARG A 15 -7.57 -7.00 16.38
N LEU A 16 -6.90 -6.50 17.41
CA LEU A 16 -5.90 -7.22 18.18
C LEU A 16 -6.53 -7.59 19.52
N GLN A 17 -6.39 -8.85 19.96
CA GLN A 17 -6.94 -9.35 21.21
C GLN A 17 -5.89 -10.14 21.96
N ASN A 18 -5.56 -9.71 23.18
CA ASN A 18 -4.51 -10.31 24.03
C ASN A 18 -3.23 -10.61 23.25
N LEU A 19 -2.90 -9.71 22.28
CA LEU A 19 -1.83 -9.96 21.32
C LEU A 19 -0.47 -9.90 21.98
N THR A 20 0.27 -11.00 21.85
CA THR A 20 1.68 -11.09 22.22
C THR A 20 2.52 -11.31 20.97
N LEU A 21 3.56 -10.51 20.80
CA LEU A 21 4.52 -10.61 19.69
C LEU A 21 5.94 -10.53 20.23
N GLN A 22 6.78 -11.49 19.84
CA GLN A 22 8.19 -11.59 20.24
C GLN A 22 9.12 -11.59 19.03
N ARG A 23 10.34 -11.13 19.21
CA ARG A 23 11.41 -11.29 18.24
C ARG A 23 12.66 -11.78 18.94
N GLY A 24 12.94 -13.09 18.79
CA GLY A 24 13.94 -13.77 19.60
C GLY A 24 13.59 -13.67 21.09
N PRO A 25 14.50 -13.24 21.96
CA PRO A 25 14.23 -13.13 23.40
C PRO A 25 13.45 -11.87 23.78
N GLN A 26 13.24 -10.92 22.85
CA GLN A 26 12.63 -9.64 23.13
C GLN A 26 11.13 -9.70 22.90
N ARG A 27 10.33 -9.41 23.93
CA ARG A 27 8.90 -9.14 23.81
C ARG A 27 8.69 -7.73 23.27
N LEU A 28 7.98 -7.63 22.16
CA LEU A 28 7.66 -6.37 21.49
C LEU A 28 6.28 -5.85 21.88
N LEU A 29 5.32 -6.76 21.99
CA LEU A 29 3.96 -6.51 22.45
C LEU A 29 3.58 -7.60 23.47
N GLU A 30 2.81 -7.23 24.50
CA GLU A 30 2.32 -8.13 25.53
C GLU A 30 0.88 -7.75 25.86
N ASP A 31 -0.03 -8.73 25.75
CA ASP A 31 -1.47 -8.58 26.00
C ASP A 31 -2.09 -7.34 25.34
N ALA A 32 -1.63 -7.01 24.13
CA ALA A 32 -2.05 -5.79 23.45
C ALA A 32 -3.48 -5.91 22.92
N GLU A 33 -4.28 -4.86 23.18
CA GLU A 33 -5.65 -4.71 22.71
C GLU A 33 -5.73 -3.49 21.77
N LEU A 34 -6.30 -3.67 20.58
CA LEU A 34 -6.53 -2.58 19.65
C LEU A 34 -7.73 -2.88 18.77
N THR A 35 -8.53 -1.86 18.50
CA THR A 35 -9.57 -1.92 17.47
C THR A 35 -9.45 -0.69 16.57
N LEU A 36 -9.30 -0.90 15.25
CA LEU A 36 -9.27 0.15 14.26
C LEU A 36 -10.45 -0.01 13.30
N HIS A 37 -11.29 1.00 13.23
CA HIS A 37 -12.43 1.04 12.32
C HIS A 37 -12.03 1.66 10.96
N PRO A 38 -12.76 1.36 9.87
CA PRO A 38 -12.57 1.99 8.59
C PRO A 38 -12.56 3.51 8.69
N GLY A 39 -11.68 4.16 7.92
CA GLY A 39 -11.54 5.61 7.89
C GLY A 39 -10.76 6.21 9.07
N HIS A 40 -10.34 5.41 10.05
CA HIS A 40 -9.48 5.92 11.12
C HIS A 40 -8.05 6.14 10.64
N LYS A 41 -7.49 7.29 11.01
CA LYS A 41 -6.04 7.55 10.92
C LYS A 41 -5.45 7.30 12.31
N ALA A 42 -4.47 6.42 12.41
CA ALA A 42 -3.81 6.04 13.66
C ALA A 42 -2.31 6.27 13.58
N GLY A 43 -1.74 6.98 14.56
CA GLY A 43 -0.29 7.16 14.71
C GLY A 43 0.29 6.10 15.65
N LEU A 44 1.25 5.30 15.17
CA LEU A 44 2.00 4.35 15.98
C LEU A 44 3.30 5.01 16.48
N ILE A 45 3.38 5.28 17.78
CA ILE A 45 4.50 5.98 18.39
C ILE A 45 5.29 5.00 19.27
N GLY A 46 6.60 5.09 19.23
CA GLY A 46 7.52 4.29 20.03
C GLY A 46 8.98 4.49 19.64
N ALA A 47 9.90 4.15 20.53
CA ALA A 47 11.34 4.19 20.26
C ALA A 47 11.73 3.29 19.07
N ASN A 48 12.91 3.52 18.50
CA ASN A 48 13.47 2.62 17.50
C ASN A 48 13.69 1.24 18.12
N GLY A 49 13.31 0.18 17.40
CA GLY A 49 13.36 -1.19 17.92
C GLY A 49 12.16 -1.59 18.82
N ALA A 50 11.20 -0.70 19.09
CA ALA A 50 10.01 -1.02 19.90
C ALA A 50 9.01 -1.98 19.23
N GLY A 51 9.23 -2.38 17.98
CA GLY A 51 8.38 -3.34 17.29
C GLY A 51 7.37 -2.74 16.30
N LYS A 52 7.47 -1.44 15.97
CA LYS A 52 6.55 -0.80 15.00
C LYS A 52 6.49 -1.54 13.66
N SER A 53 7.64 -1.77 13.04
CA SER A 53 7.72 -2.51 11.76
C SER A 53 7.30 -3.98 11.90
N SER A 54 7.49 -4.60 13.08
CA SER A 54 7.03 -5.96 13.35
C SER A 54 5.50 -6.04 13.45
N LEU A 55 4.86 -5.03 14.05
CA LEU A 55 3.41 -4.91 14.04
C LEU A 55 2.87 -4.74 12.61
N PHE A 56 3.54 -3.93 11.78
CA PHE A 56 3.15 -3.78 10.37
C PHE A 56 3.31 -5.10 9.60
N ALA A 57 4.39 -5.85 9.82
CA ALA A 57 4.59 -7.18 9.24
C ALA A 57 3.51 -8.17 9.70
N LEU A 58 3.09 -8.11 10.96
CA LEU A 58 1.98 -8.91 11.49
C LEU A 58 0.66 -8.55 10.79
N LEU A 59 0.35 -7.26 10.63
CA LEU A 59 -0.87 -6.81 9.94
C LEU A 59 -0.89 -7.22 8.46
N ARG A 60 0.27 -7.35 7.81
CA ARG A 60 0.41 -7.87 6.45
C ARG A 60 0.36 -9.40 6.37
N GLY A 61 0.28 -10.10 7.50
CA GLY A 61 0.30 -11.55 7.54
C GLY A 61 1.68 -12.19 7.29
N GLU A 62 2.75 -11.42 7.34
CA GLU A 62 4.15 -11.89 7.19
C GLU A 62 4.69 -12.51 8.50
N LEU A 63 4.06 -12.16 9.61
CA LEU A 63 4.34 -12.73 10.93
C LEU A 63 3.05 -13.31 11.51
N THR A 64 3.23 -14.29 12.38
CA THR A 64 2.16 -14.85 13.20
C THR A 64 2.32 -14.38 14.65
N PRO A 65 1.25 -14.14 15.39
CA PRO A 65 1.35 -13.79 16.81
C PRO A 65 1.89 -14.97 17.62
N ASP A 66 2.65 -14.67 18.67
CA ASP A 66 3.10 -15.68 19.65
C ASP A 66 1.99 -16.02 20.68
N GLY A 67 1.01 -15.13 20.83
CA GLY A 67 -0.18 -15.34 21.64
C GLY A 67 -1.27 -14.34 21.28
N GLY A 68 -2.53 -14.70 21.58
CA GLY A 68 -3.68 -13.90 21.24
C GLY A 68 -4.03 -13.96 19.74
N ASP A 69 -4.83 -12.98 19.29
CA ASP A 69 -5.35 -12.94 17.93
C ASP A 69 -5.07 -11.59 17.25
N CYS A 70 -4.75 -11.67 15.95
CA CYS A 70 -4.69 -10.52 15.04
C CYS A 70 -5.67 -10.76 13.90
N LEU A 71 -6.77 -10.03 13.90
CA LEU A 71 -7.83 -10.13 12.90
C LEU A 71 -7.73 -8.93 11.96
N VAL A 72 -7.41 -9.20 10.70
CA VAL A 72 -7.48 -8.27 9.57
C VAL A 72 -8.46 -8.88 8.57
N PRO A 73 -9.44 -8.11 8.02
CA PRO A 73 -10.36 -8.66 7.03
C PRO A 73 -9.59 -9.24 5.84
N ALA A 74 -9.93 -10.47 5.45
CA ALA A 74 -9.19 -11.22 4.44
C ALA A 74 -9.33 -10.64 3.01
N ASP A 75 -10.36 -9.85 2.77
CA ASP A 75 -10.65 -9.16 1.52
C ASP A 75 -10.00 -7.78 1.42
N TRP A 76 -9.37 -7.28 2.49
CA TRP A 76 -8.71 -6.00 2.49
C TRP A 76 -7.42 -6.01 1.68
N ARG A 77 -7.26 -5.00 0.85
CA ARG A 77 -6.01 -4.70 0.16
C ARG A 77 -5.13 -3.85 1.05
N ILE A 78 -3.94 -4.35 1.34
CA ILE A 78 -2.99 -3.66 2.21
C ILE A 78 -1.89 -3.05 1.34
N ALA A 79 -1.83 -1.72 1.31
CA ALA A 79 -0.69 -0.99 0.77
C ALA A 79 0.31 -0.69 1.88
N HIS A 80 1.58 -0.73 1.55
CA HIS A 80 2.64 -0.33 2.47
C HIS A 80 3.82 0.29 1.72
N MET A 81 4.49 1.20 2.38
CA MET A 81 5.73 1.78 1.89
C MET A 81 6.87 0.76 2.03
N ARG A 82 7.58 0.45 0.94
CA ARG A 82 8.75 -0.43 0.97
C ARG A 82 9.95 0.32 1.55
N GLN A 83 10.90 -0.41 2.14
CA GLN A 83 12.13 0.19 2.66
C GLN A 83 13.17 0.43 1.57
N GLU A 84 13.13 -0.33 0.47
CA GLU A 84 14.06 -0.24 -0.66
C GLU A 84 13.32 -0.09 -1.98
N VAL A 85 13.98 0.52 -2.95
CA VAL A 85 13.50 0.72 -4.31
C VAL A 85 14.40 -0.06 -5.25
N ASP A 86 13.88 -1.19 -5.74
CA ASP A 86 14.66 -2.15 -6.53
C ASP A 86 14.65 -1.84 -8.04
N THR A 87 13.65 -1.10 -8.53
CA THR A 87 13.41 -0.87 -9.96
C THR A 87 13.93 0.51 -10.37
N LEU A 88 15.21 0.60 -10.73
CA LEU A 88 15.89 1.87 -10.99
C LEU A 88 15.75 2.36 -12.43
N ASP A 89 15.40 1.51 -13.38
CA ASP A 89 15.29 1.78 -14.82
C ASP A 89 13.89 2.23 -15.27
N ARG A 90 12.93 2.28 -14.35
CA ARG A 90 11.57 2.77 -14.62
C ARG A 90 11.50 4.29 -14.60
N LEU A 91 10.61 4.87 -15.42
CA LEU A 91 10.25 6.28 -15.26
C LEU A 91 9.53 6.51 -13.93
N ALA A 92 9.73 7.67 -13.32
CA ALA A 92 9.13 8.00 -12.03
C ALA A 92 7.60 7.89 -12.03
N VAL A 93 6.92 8.37 -13.07
CA VAL A 93 5.47 8.25 -13.22
C VAL A 93 5.03 6.79 -13.35
N ASP A 94 5.75 5.99 -14.15
CA ASP A 94 5.45 4.57 -14.30
C ASP A 94 5.67 3.78 -13.01
N TYR A 95 6.74 4.09 -12.28
CA TYR A 95 7.00 3.51 -10.97
C TYR A 95 5.84 3.74 -9.99
N VAL A 96 5.27 4.95 -9.99
CA VAL A 96 4.10 5.27 -9.16
C VAL A 96 2.87 4.49 -9.62
N LEU A 97 2.62 4.45 -10.94
CA LEU A 97 1.51 3.69 -11.52
C LEU A 97 1.60 2.18 -11.20
N ASP A 98 2.80 1.62 -11.07
CA ASP A 98 3.03 0.22 -10.71
C ASP A 98 2.53 -0.12 -9.28
N GLY A 99 2.17 0.89 -8.47
CA GLY A 99 1.46 0.70 -7.20
C GLY A 99 0.06 0.14 -7.36
N ASP A 100 -0.60 0.39 -8.48
CA ASP A 100 -1.90 -0.21 -8.79
C ASP A 100 -1.72 -1.44 -9.69
N LEU A 101 -1.46 -2.58 -9.07
CA LEU A 101 -1.21 -3.85 -9.79
C LEU A 101 -2.39 -4.28 -10.66
N ARG A 102 -3.63 -4.02 -10.20
CA ARG A 102 -4.83 -4.35 -10.98
C ARG A 102 -4.91 -3.52 -12.25
N LEU A 103 -4.66 -2.22 -12.14
CA LEU A 103 -4.59 -1.32 -13.28
C LEU A 103 -3.56 -1.81 -14.30
N ARG A 104 -2.34 -2.12 -13.85
CA ARG A 104 -1.26 -2.60 -14.73
C ARG A 104 -1.61 -3.92 -15.40
N GLN A 105 -2.27 -4.83 -14.69
CA GLN A 105 -2.73 -6.09 -15.28
C GLN A 105 -3.76 -5.83 -16.39
N VAL A 106 -4.78 -5.00 -16.12
CA VAL A 106 -5.80 -4.65 -17.13
C VAL A 106 -5.17 -3.97 -18.35
N GLN A 107 -4.21 -3.05 -18.14
CA GLN A 107 -3.48 -2.41 -19.24
C GLN A 107 -2.70 -3.42 -20.08
N SER A 108 -2.02 -4.36 -19.43
CA SER A 108 -1.26 -5.43 -20.11
C SER A 108 -2.17 -6.35 -20.91
N ASP A 109 -3.30 -6.77 -20.31
CA ASP A 109 -4.26 -7.64 -20.95
C ASP A 109 -4.94 -6.96 -22.15
N LEU A 110 -5.23 -5.65 -22.02
CA LEU A 110 -5.79 -4.85 -23.11
C LEU A 110 -4.82 -4.77 -24.29
N ALA A 111 -3.54 -4.48 -24.04
CA ALA A 111 -2.52 -4.46 -25.08
C ALA A 111 -2.39 -5.84 -25.79
N ALA A 112 -2.49 -6.94 -25.03
CA ALA A 112 -2.49 -8.30 -25.61
C ALA A 112 -3.73 -8.57 -26.45
N ALA A 113 -4.92 -8.14 -26.02
CA ALA A 113 -6.17 -8.29 -26.77
C ALA A 113 -6.19 -7.44 -28.06
N GLU A 114 -5.58 -6.24 -28.02
CA GLU A 114 -5.38 -5.39 -29.20
C GLU A 114 -4.46 -6.06 -30.22
N ALA A 115 -3.34 -6.62 -29.77
CA ALA A 115 -2.39 -7.34 -30.63
C ALA A 115 -3.00 -8.60 -31.26
N ALA A 116 -3.91 -9.26 -30.54
CA ALA A 116 -4.66 -10.43 -31.00
C ALA A 116 -5.89 -10.07 -31.86
N HIS A 117 -6.24 -8.80 -32.01
CA HIS A 117 -7.47 -8.30 -32.65
C HIS A 117 -8.75 -8.91 -32.04
N ASP A 118 -8.75 -9.23 -30.73
CA ASP A 118 -9.91 -9.76 -30.02
C ASP A 118 -10.83 -8.62 -29.54
N GLY A 119 -11.78 -8.24 -30.39
CA GLY A 119 -12.71 -7.14 -30.08
C GLY A 119 -13.60 -7.39 -28.87
N ALA A 120 -13.94 -8.67 -28.56
CA ALA A 120 -14.76 -8.99 -27.40
C ALA A 120 -13.96 -8.80 -26.09
N ALA A 121 -12.71 -9.25 -26.06
CA ALA A 121 -11.82 -9.03 -24.93
C ALA A 121 -11.52 -7.53 -24.74
N GLN A 122 -11.25 -6.79 -25.82
CA GLN A 122 -11.04 -5.34 -25.76
C GLN A 122 -12.21 -4.60 -25.12
N ALA A 123 -13.46 -4.89 -25.57
CA ALA A 123 -14.65 -4.24 -25.01
C ALA A 123 -14.80 -4.48 -23.50
N ARG A 124 -14.56 -5.72 -23.04
CA ARG A 124 -14.59 -6.09 -21.63
C ARG A 124 -13.50 -5.36 -20.84
N LEU A 125 -12.26 -5.34 -21.35
CA LEU A 125 -11.11 -4.74 -20.67
C LEU A 125 -11.19 -3.22 -20.61
N HIS A 126 -11.77 -2.57 -21.64
CA HIS A 126 -12.09 -1.13 -21.56
C HIS A 126 -13.11 -0.82 -20.45
N ALA A 127 -14.13 -1.67 -20.27
CA ALA A 127 -15.09 -1.49 -19.18
C ALA A 127 -14.44 -1.73 -17.80
N GLU A 128 -13.52 -2.69 -17.68
CA GLU A 128 -12.73 -2.89 -16.46
C GLU A 128 -11.80 -1.71 -16.17
N LEU A 129 -11.14 -1.16 -17.20
CA LEU A 129 -10.27 0.02 -17.08
C LEU A 129 -11.07 1.25 -16.62
N ASP A 130 -12.27 1.47 -17.16
CA ASP A 130 -13.17 2.54 -16.75
C ASP A 130 -13.60 2.38 -15.29
N SER A 131 -14.00 1.16 -14.89
CA SER A 131 -14.42 0.86 -13.52
C SER A 131 -13.30 1.01 -12.49
N ALA A 132 -12.04 0.95 -12.91
CA ALA A 132 -10.84 1.13 -12.10
C ALA A 132 -10.29 2.58 -12.15
N ASP A 133 -11.04 3.54 -12.71
CA ASP A 133 -10.56 4.91 -12.97
C ASP A 133 -9.22 4.94 -13.73
N GLY A 134 -9.00 3.95 -14.60
CA GLY A 134 -7.72 3.72 -15.26
C GLY A 134 -7.34 4.82 -16.24
N TYR A 135 -8.34 5.47 -16.87
CA TYR A 135 -8.09 6.59 -17.80
C TYR A 135 -7.59 7.85 -17.09
N THR A 136 -7.83 7.99 -15.79
CA THR A 136 -7.34 9.12 -14.98
C THR A 136 -6.09 8.76 -14.18
N ALA A 137 -5.62 7.53 -14.27
CA ALA A 137 -4.53 7.02 -13.44
C ALA A 137 -3.21 7.81 -13.61
N ASP A 138 -2.83 8.18 -14.84
CA ASP A 138 -1.65 9.02 -15.10
C ASP A 138 -1.79 10.39 -14.41
N ALA A 139 -2.94 11.03 -14.54
CA ALA A 139 -3.19 12.31 -13.89
C ALA A 139 -3.15 12.18 -12.34
N ARG A 140 -3.67 11.09 -11.78
CA ARG A 140 -3.56 10.80 -10.34
C ARG A 140 -2.11 10.62 -9.91
N ALA A 141 -1.32 9.83 -10.64
CA ALA A 141 0.09 9.61 -10.34
C ALA A 141 0.89 10.92 -10.39
N ARG A 142 0.68 11.75 -11.41
CA ARG A 142 1.31 13.07 -11.52
C ARG A 142 0.88 14.02 -10.40
N LYS A 143 -0.39 13.98 -9.98
CA LYS A 143 -0.88 14.76 -8.84
C LYS A 143 -0.21 14.33 -7.53
N LEU A 144 -0.04 13.02 -7.30
CA LEU A 144 0.71 12.50 -6.14
C LEU A 144 2.15 12.97 -6.16
N LEU A 145 2.82 12.85 -7.32
CA LEU A 145 4.19 13.31 -7.49
C LEU A 145 4.34 14.82 -7.25
N ALA A 146 3.46 15.64 -7.82
CA ALA A 146 3.46 17.08 -7.59
C ALA A 146 3.28 17.44 -6.11
N GLY A 147 2.36 16.77 -5.40
CA GLY A 147 2.15 16.94 -3.96
C GLY A 147 3.36 16.58 -3.11
N LEU A 148 4.21 15.67 -3.60
CA LEU A 148 5.47 15.28 -2.97
C LEU A 148 6.68 16.09 -3.47
N GLY A 149 6.45 17.17 -4.22
CA GLY A 149 7.47 18.14 -4.62
C GLY A 149 8.16 17.85 -5.95
N PHE A 150 7.72 16.85 -6.73
CA PHE A 150 8.28 16.58 -8.06
C PHE A 150 7.77 17.57 -9.12
N THR A 151 8.66 18.04 -9.97
CA THR A 151 8.28 18.80 -11.17
C THR A 151 7.80 17.88 -12.27
N ASN A 152 7.06 18.42 -13.26
CA ASN A 152 6.61 17.65 -14.42
C ASN A 152 7.78 17.01 -15.19
N GLU A 153 8.91 17.70 -15.32
CA GLU A 153 10.11 17.16 -15.98
C GLU A 153 10.70 15.97 -15.21
N GLN A 154 10.64 16.01 -13.88
CA GLN A 154 11.13 14.94 -13.04
C GLN A 154 10.28 13.68 -13.14
N THR A 155 8.98 13.80 -13.48
CA THR A 155 8.12 12.62 -13.63
C THR A 155 8.55 11.71 -14.78
N GLU A 156 9.26 12.26 -15.78
CA GLU A 156 9.78 11.55 -16.96
C GLU A 156 11.23 11.05 -16.79
N ARG A 157 11.83 11.24 -15.61
CA ARG A 157 13.19 10.75 -15.34
C ARG A 157 13.15 9.33 -14.78
N GLN A 158 14.24 8.60 -14.94
CA GLN A 158 14.37 7.28 -14.34
C GLN A 158 14.51 7.36 -12.83
N VAL A 159 13.96 6.37 -12.13
CA VAL A 159 14.03 6.26 -10.65
C VAL A 159 15.48 6.27 -10.16
N GLY A 160 16.39 5.66 -10.93
CA GLY A 160 17.83 5.62 -10.62
C GLY A 160 18.51 6.99 -10.59
N ASP A 161 17.97 7.99 -11.30
CA ASP A 161 18.53 9.35 -11.36
C ASP A 161 18.29 10.16 -10.10
N PHE A 162 17.45 9.66 -9.19
CA PHE A 162 17.08 10.35 -7.98
C PHE A 162 17.97 9.94 -6.79
N SER A 163 18.17 10.88 -5.87
CA SER A 163 18.82 10.59 -4.60
C SER A 163 17.97 9.65 -3.73
N GLY A 164 18.56 9.01 -2.71
CA GLY A 164 17.85 8.12 -1.80
C GLY A 164 16.58 8.73 -1.20
N GLY A 165 16.62 9.97 -0.74
CA GLY A 165 15.46 10.68 -0.18
C GLY A 165 14.34 10.88 -1.21
N TRP A 166 14.69 11.23 -2.45
CA TRP A 166 13.72 11.36 -3.54
C TRP A 166 13.13 10.00 -3.94
N ARG A 167 13.92 8.93 -3.94
CA ARG A 167 13.40 7.58 -4.17
C ARG A 167 12.43 7.14 -3.07
N MET A 168 12.66 7.54 -1.83
CA MET A 168 11.69 7.28 -0.74
C MET A 168 10.38 8.04 -0.93
N ARG A 169 10.40 9.27 -1.50
CA ARG A 169 9.18 9.99 -1.90
C ARG A 169 8.46 9.29 -3.04
N LEU A 170 9.18 8.73 -4.04
CA LEU A 170 8.58 7.90 -5.09
C LEU A 170 7.91 6.65 -4.52
N ASN A 171 8.54 6.00 -3.55
CA ASN A 171 8.01 4.84 -2.87
C ASN A 171 6.72 5.15 -2.10
N LEU A 172 6.68 6.32 -1.43
CA LEU A 172 5.47 6.83 -0.81
C LEU A 172 4.36 7.10 -1.84
N ALA A 173 4.70 7.77 -2.96
CA ALA A 173 3.75 8.00 -4.05
C ALA A 173 3.17 6.69 -4.61
N GLN A 174 4.01 5.66 -4.77
CA GLN A 174 3.59 4.33 -5.22
C GLN A 174 2.63 3.68 -4.21
N ALA A 175 2.92 3.76 -2.91
CA ALA A 175 2.03 3.24 -1.88
C ALA A 175 0.67 3.98 -1.85
N LEU A 176 0.68 5.30 -2.05
CA LEU A 176 -0.54 6.12 -2.13
C LEU A 176 -1.33 5.89 -3.43
N MET A 177 -0.68 5.45 -4.51
CA MET A 177 -1.34 5.11 -5.77
C MET A 177 -2.13 3.80 -5.68
N CYS A 178 -1.73 2.89 -4.80
CA CYS A 178 -2.39 1.61 -4.58
C CYS A 178 -3.79 1.83 -3.99
N PRO A 179 -4.87 1.39 -4.66
CA PRO A 179 -6.20 1.37 -4.05
C PRO A 179 -6.19 0.38 -2.88
N SER A 180 -6.26 0.89 -1.65
CA SER A 180 -6.08 0.09 -0.45
C SER A 180 -7.15 0.36 0.60
N ASP A 181 -7.49 -0.68 1.37
CA ASP A 181 -8.39 -0.63 2.51
C ASP A 181 -7.59 -0.34 3.80
N LEU A 182 -6.30 -0.69 3.81
CA LEU A 182 -5.33 -0.37 4.85
C LEU A 182 -4.04 0.16 4.21
N LEU A 183 -3.61 1.34 4.62
CA LEU A 183 -2.32 1.92 4.23
C LEU A 183 -1.38 1.96 5.45
N LEU A 184 -0.23 1.31 5.32
CA LEU A 184 0.81 1.23 6.36
C LEU A 184 2.03 2.06 5.94
N LEU A 185 2.29 3.13 6.68
CA LEU A 185 3.43 4.02 6.42
C LEU A 185 4.41 3.94 7.60
N ASP A 186 5.61 3.43 7.34
CA ASP A 186 6.69 3.35 8.33
C ASP A 186 7.58 4.60 8.18
N GLU A 187 7.54 5.48 9.18
CA GLU A 187 8.32 6.72 9.25
C GLU A 187 8.26 7.60 7.96
N PRO A 188 7.05 7.86 7.40
CA PRO A 188 6.91 8.47 6.09
C PRO A 188 7.48 9.91 6.02
N THR A 189 7.58 10.58 7.17
CA THR A 189 8.02 11.97 7.25
C THR A 189 9.54 12.16 7.22
N ASN A 190 10.35 11.11 7.40
CA ASN A 190 11.81 11.23 7.51
C ASN A 190 12.50 11.85 6.28
N HIS A 191 11.83 11.80 5.12
CA HIS A 191 12.39 12.28 3.84
C HIS A 191 11.51 13.35 3.18
N LEU A 192 10.52 13.89 3.90
CA LEU A 192 9.60 14.91 3.43
C LEU A 192 10.00 16.28 4.00
N ASP A 193 9.84 17.33 3.20
CA ASP A 193 9.81 18.70 3.68
C ASP A 193 8.43 19.05 4.26
N LEU A 194 8.33 20.24 4.87
CA LEU A 194 7.10 20.67 5.52
C LEU A 194 5.92 20.74 4.55
N ASP A 195 6.16 21.19 3.31
CA ASP A 195 5.10 21.34 2.30
C ASP A 195 4.52 19.99 1.90
N ALA A 196 5.38 18.98 1.71
CA ALA A 196 4.95 17.61 1.40
C ALA A 196 4.23 16.94 2.61
N ILE A 197 4.64 17.23 3.85
CA ILE A 197 3.96 16.76 5.06
C ILE A 197 2.55 17.34 5.14
N LEU A 198 2.42 18.67 4.98
CA LEU A 198 1.12 19.35 5.01
C LEU A 198 0.19 18.91 3.88
N TRP A 199 0.76 18.54 2.75
CA TRP A 199 -0.03 18.02 1.63
C TRP A 199 -0.55 16.58 1.91
N LEU A 200 0.20 15.78 2.67
CA LEU A 200 -0.15 14.39 3.01
C LEU A 200 -1.26 14.30 4.08
N GLU A 201 -1.40 15.30 4.96
CA GLU A 201 -2.44 15.38 6.01
C GLU A 201 -3.85 15.61 5.45
#